data_52c691a5a4f39914a6a9c5dbcf2125fa
#
_entry.id   52c691a5a4f39914a6a9c5dbcf2125fa
#
_cell.length_a   1.000
_cell.length_b   1.000
_cell.length_c   1.000
_cell.angle_alpha   90.00
_cell.angle_beta   90.00
_cell.angle_gamma   90.00
#
_symmetry.space_group_name_H-M   'P 1'
#
loop_
_entity.id
_entity.type
_entity.pdbx_description
1 polymer ?
#
loop_
_entity_poly.entity_id
_entity_poly.type
_entity_poly.pdbx_seq_one_letter_code
_entity_poly.pdbx_strand_id
1 'polypeptide(L)'
;TVKVGTHKKTVIALWVVLIASVSFGVYKNFTAIDQHTTHEVETIQLRLNDTNGIENFVKNFCKSYYTWSNSKEAIEARTQAISRYLTKELQDLNVDTIRTDIPTSSTVTDVIIWDIEQSGENAFTATYEVDQQIKEGDQTRNVSETYTVKVHVDADGDMVIIQNPTLAPAMEKSSYEPKAQEADNSVDADTVNDATAFLETFFKLYPTATETELAYYVEGNRSEERRVGKEC
;
A
#
# COMPACT_ATOMS: atom_id res chain seq x y z
N THR A 1 0.23 -38.17 69.66
CA THR A 1 -0.36 -36.88 69.27
C THR A 1 0.59 -36.17 68.32
N VAL A 2 0.25 -36.14 67.00
CA VAL A 2 0.99 -35.43 65.97
C VAL A 2 0.72 -33.94 66.17
N LYS A 3 1.73 -33.17 66.57
CA LYS A 3 1.64 -31.69 66.58
C LYS A 3 1.64 -31.22 65.19
N VAL A 4 0.46 -30.83 64.65
CA VAL A 4 0.33 -30.10 63.43
C VAL A 4 0.86 -28.68 63.68
N GLY A 5 2.09 -28.44 63.27
CA GLY A 5 2.75 -27.14 63.38
C GLY A 5 2.00 -26.06 62.62
N THR A 6 1.85 -24.92 63.22
CA THR A 6 1.16 -23.73 62.68
C THR A 6 1.91 -23.15 61.54
N HIS A 7 1.66 -23.63 60.34
CA HIS A 7 2.14 -23.03 59.07
C HIS A 7 1.29 -21.84 58.61
N LYS A 8 0.43 -21.28 59.49
CA LYS A 8 -0.45 -20.15 59.14
C LYS A 8 0.30 -18.95 58.57
N LYS A 9 1.47 -18.61 59.10
CA LYS A 9 2.30 -17.50 58.62
C LYS A 9 2.88 -17.78 57.21
N THR A 10 3.32 -19.02 56.99
CA THR A 10 3.86 -19.43 55.66
C THR A 10 2.77 -19.48 54.59
N VAL A 11 1.58 -19.96 54.96
CA VAL A 11 0.42 -19.97 54.06
C VAL A 11 -0.03 -18.55 53.70
N ILE A 12 -0.07 -17.63 54.67
CA ILE A 12 -0.38 -16.22 54.42
C ILE A 12 0.66 -15.58 53.50
N ALA A 13 1.97 -15.85 53.74
CA ALA A 13 3.03 -15.33 52.87
C ALA A 13 2.91 -15.83 51.40
N LEU A 14 2.57 -17.13 51.21
CA LEU A 14 2.32 -17.71 49.92
C LEU A 14 1.12 -17.06 49.19
N TRP A 15 0.03 -16.80 49.93
CA TRP A 15 -1.13 -16.08 49.36
C TRP A 15 -0.79 -14.66 48.96
N VAL A 16 0.00 -13.93 49.70
CA VAL A 16 0.45 -12.58 49.38
C VAL A 16 1.27 -12.59 48.08
N VAL A 17 2.23 -13.53 47.95
CA VAL A 17 3.04 -13.68 46.75
C VAL A 17 2.18 -14.03 45.53
N LEU A 18 1.21 -14.94 45.71
CA LEU A 18 0.30 -15.34 44.62
C LEU A 18 -0.56 -14.15 44.15
N ILE A 19 -1.16 -13.40 45.07
CA ILE A 19 -1.97 -12.23 44.76
C ILE A 19 -1.10 -11.17 44.05
N ALA A 20 0.09 -10.90 44.52
CA ALA A 20 1.03 -9.96 43.92
C ALA A 20 1.42 -10.40 42.47
N SER A 21 1.69 -11.69 42.28
CA SER A 21 2.04 -12.26 40.98
C SER A 21 0.88 -12.16 39.98
N VAL A 22 -0.33 -12.50 40.39
CA VAL A 22 -1.54 -12.39 39.53
C VAL A 22 -1.83 -10.92 39.19
N SER A 23 -1.77 -10.04 40.20
CA SER A 23 -1.98 -8.61 39.99
C SER A 23 -0.96 -8.00 39.03
N PHE A 24 0.32 -8.41 39.13
CA PHE A 24 1.38 -7.99 38.24
C PHE A 24 1.18 -8.56 36.83
N GLY A 25 0.75 -9.81 36.68
CA GLY A 25 0.46 -10.44 35.40
C GLY A 25 -0.71 -9.76 34.69
N VAL A 26 -1.80 -9.44 35.42
CA VAL A 26 -2.95 -8.69 34.88
C VAL A 26 -2.52 -7.28 34.49
N TYR A 27 -1.80 -6.54 35.31
CA TYR A 27 -1.28 -5.21 35.01
C TYR A 27 -0.38 -5.22 33.78
N LYS A 28 0.55 -6.16 33.67
CA LYS A 28 1.42 -6.31 32.51
C LYS A 28 0.64 -6.64 31.23
N ASN A 29 -0.38 -7.48 31.33
CA ASN A 29 -1.19 -7.85 30.18
C ASN A 29 -2.01 -6.65 29.65
N PHE A 30 -2.61 -5.86 30.52
CA PHE A 30 -3.34 -4.66 30.11
C PHE A 30 -2.42 -3.56 29.57
N THR A 31 -1.25 -3.32 30.18
CA THR A 31 -0.28 -2.32 29.70
C THR A 31 0.47 -2.75 28.44
N ALA A 32 0.64 -4.05 28.18
CA ALA A 32 1.28 -4.53 26.96
C ALA A 32 0.37 -4.44 25.72
N ILE A 33 -0.94 -4.54 25.90
CA ILE A 33 -1.91 -4.46 24.80
C ILE A 33 -2.01 -3.03 24.28
N ASP A 34 -1.95 -2.01 25.14
CA ASP A 34 -2.11 -0.62 24.70
C ASP A 34 -0.88 -0.04 23.99
N GLN A 35 0.32 -0.55 24.25
CA GLN A 35 1.54 0.03 23.65
C GLN A 35 1.80 -0.43 22.21
N HIS A 36 1.34 -1.61 21.80
CA HIS A 36 1.55 -2.08 20.42
C HIS A 36 0.53 -1.55 19.42
N THR A 37 -0.71 -1.32 19.85
CA THR A 37 -1.79 -0.92 18.92
C THR A 37 -1.75 0.58 18.60
N THR A 38 -1.34 1.43 19.54
CA THR A 38 -1.30 2.89 19.34
C THR A 38 -0.12 3.33 18.47
N HIS A 39 1.06 2.74 18.63
CA HIS A 39 2.22 3.10 17.82
C HIS A 39 2.10 2.64 16.36
N GLU A 40 1.50 1.49 16.11
CA GLU A 40 1.31 0.98 14.75
C GLU A 40 0.26 1.79 13.98
N VAL A 41 -0.84 2.16 14.63
CA VAL A 41 -1.90 2.99 14.04
C VAL A 41 -1.41 4.43 13.79
N GLU A 42 -0.64 5.01 14.71
CA GLU A 42 -0.09 6.36 14.57
C GLU A 42 0.96 6.43 13.44
N THR A 43 1.83 5.42 13.34
CA THR A 43 2.83 5.32 12.27
C THR A 43 2.18 5.10 10.89
N ILE A 44 1.09 4.31 10.82
CA ILE A 44 0.35 4.08 9.58
C ILE A 44 -0.42 5.35 9.16
N GLN A 45 -1.03 6.09 10.08
CA GLN A 45 -1.73 7.34 9.77
C GLN A 45 -0.78 8.47 9.36
N LEU A 46 0.38 8.60 9.99
CA LEU A 46 1.42 9.55 9.59
C LEU A 46 1.97 9.21 8.19
N ARG A 47 2.25 7.94 7.89
CA ARG A 47 2.66 7.52 6.54
C ARG A 47 1.63 7.86 5.46
N LEU A 48 0.34 7.64 5.72
CA LEU A 48 -0.73 7.90 4.73
C LEU A 48 -0.96 9.41 4.48
N ASN A 49 -0.70 10.27 5.45
CA ASN A 49 -0.92 11.71 5.28
C ASN A 49 0.26 12.43 4.61
N ASP A 50 1.48 11.98 4.82
CA ASP A 50 2.67 12.64 4.26
C ASP A 50 3.02 12.18 2.84
N THR A 51 2.65 10.96 2.44
CA THR A 51 3.02 10.41 1.12
C THR A 51 2.30 11.07 -0.04
N ASN A 52 1.05 11.51 0.11
CA ASN A 52 0.28 12.11 -0.99
C ASN A 52 0.94 13.36 -1.59
N GLY A 53 1.54 14.20 -0.75
CA GLY A 53 2.28 15.40 -1.20
C GLY A 53 3.51 15.01 -2.01
N ILE A 54 4.29 14.05 -1.50
CA ILE A 54 5.50 13.54 -2.14
C ILE A 54 5.17 12.82 -3.45
N GLU A 55 4.10 11.99 -3.46
CA GLU A 55 3.62 11.33 -4.69
C GLU A 55 3.32 12.32 -5.81
N ASN A 56 2.53 13.34 -5.51
CA ASN A 56 2.16 14.35 -6.49
C ASN A 56 3.38 15.16 -6.96
N PHE A 57 4.30 15.48 -6.05
CA PHE A 57 5.54 16.17 -6.37
C PHE A 57 6.40 15.32 -7.33
N VAL A 58 6.61 14.03 -7.02
CA VAL A 58 7.38 13.12 -7.86
C VAL A 58 6.69 12.87 -9.20
N LYS A 59 5.37 12.68 -9.25
CA LYS A 59 4.61 12.54 -10.51
C LYS A 59 4.79 13.74 -11.44
N ASN A 60 4.70 14.94 -10.89
CA ASN A 60 4.88 16.17 -11.68
C ASN A 60 6.34 16.37 -12.13
N PHE A 61 7.29 16.01 -11.25
CA PHE A 61 8.70 15.96 -11.64
C PHE A 61 8.92 14.98 -12.80
N CYS A 62 8.45 13.74 -12.70
CA CYS A 62 8.62 12.73 -13.75
C CYS A 62 8.06 13.21 -15.10
N LYS A 63 6.86 13.80 -15.11
CA LYS A 63 6.29 14.39 -16.34
C LYS A 63 7.19 15.43 -16.98
N SER A 64 7.83 16.28 -16.16
CA SER A 64 8.73 17.32 -16.66
C SER A 64 10.11 16.75 -17.04
N TYR A 65 10.61 15.78 -16.29
CA TYR A 65 11.95 15.22 -16.47
C TYR A 65 12.05 14.28 -17.68
N TYR A 66 11.08 13.41 -17.85
CA TYR A 66 11.06 12.38 -18.89
C TYR A 66 10.31 12.80 -20.18
N THR A 67 9.77 14.02 -20.26
CA THR A 67 9.23 14.58 -21.48
C THR A 67 10.23 15.54 -22.10
N TRP A 68 10.66 15.27 -23.34
CA TRP A 68 11.58 16.14 -24.09
C TRP A 68 11.37 16.01 -25.58
N SER A 69 11.88 17.02 -26.31
CA SER A 69 12.16 16.91 -27.74
C SER A 69 13.50 17.59 -28.04
N ASN A 70 14.05 17.33 -29.23
CA ASN A 70 15.39 17.81 -29.59
C ASN A 70 15.41 19.24 -30.18
N SER A 71 14.31 20.00 -30.04
CA SER A 71 14.34 21.43 -30.41
C SER A 71 14.93 22.28 -29.26
N LYS A 72 15.60 23.36 -29.62
CA LYS A 72 16.22 24.26 -28.65
C LYS A 72 15.20 24.82 -27.64
N GLU A 73 14.05 25.24 -28.15
CA GLU A 73 12.96 25.80 -27.34
C GLU A 73 12.39 24.78 -26.35
N ALA A 74 12.27 23.52 -26.79
CA ALA A 74 11.77 22.45 -25.92
C ALA A 74 12.79 22.06 -24.82
N ILE A 75 14.08 22.08 -25.13
CA ILE A 75 15.16 21.85 -24.15
C ILE A 75 15.20 22.98 -23.12
N GLU A 76 15.10 24.24 -23.55
CA GLU A 76 15.04 25.39 -22.64
C GLU A 76 13.79 25.32 -21.74
N ALA A 77 12.62 25.02 -22.30
CA ALA A 77 11.37 24.86 -21.57
C ALA A 77 11.46 23.72 -20.53
N ARG A 78 12.03 22.56 -20.91
CA ARG A 78 12.25 21.44 -20.00
C ARG A 78 13.20 21.83 -18.85
N THR A 79 14.32 22.48 -19.18
CA THR A 79 15.30 22.94 -18.17
C THR A 79 14.63 23.86 -17.15
N GLN A 80 13.80 24.80 -17.61
CA GLN A 80 13.03 25.67 -16.74
C GLN A 80 11.98 24.91 -15.92
N ALA A 81 11.31 23.90 -16.50
CA ALA A 81 10.32 23.09 -15.79
C ALA A 81 10.94 22.26 -14.68
N ILE A 82 12.07 21.57 -14.95
CA ILE A 82 12.74 20.71 -13.96
C ILE A 82 13.46 21.52 -12.87
N SER A 83 13.83 22.78 -13.13
CA SER A 83 14.49 23.64 -12.13
C SER A 83 13.64 23.87 -10.88
N ARG A 84 12.32 23.70 -10.97
CA ARG A 84 11.39 23.84 -9.85
C ARG A 84 11.45 22.66 -8.87
N TYR A 85 12.05 21.56 -9.30
CA TYR A 85 12.10 20.31 -8.54
C TYR A 85 13.51 19.97 -8.03
N LEU A 86 14.54 20.41 -8.74
CA LEU A 86 15.93 20.00 -8.52
C LEU A 86 16.72 21.02 -7.71
N THR A 87 17.64 20.53 -6.88
CA THR A 87 18.69 21.38 -6.30
C THR A 87 19.53 22.05 -7.39
N LYS A 88 20.22 23.16 -7.08
CA LYS A 88 21.07 23.87 -8.04
C LYS A 88 22.14 22.95 -8.65
N GLU A 89 22.76 22.11 -7.82
CA GLU A 89 23.75 21.14 -8.26
C GLU A 89 23.18 20.14 -9.29
N LEU A 90 21.99 19.60 -9.02
CA LEU A 90 21.33 18.69 -9.95
C LEU A 90 20.86 19.38 -11.24
N GLN A 91 20.47 20.65 -11.16
CA GLN A 91 20.18 21.44 -12.36
C GLN A 91 21.41 21.51 -13.28
N ASP A 92 22.56 21.87 -12.72
CA ASP A 92 23.81 21.99 -13.48
C ASP A 92 24.24 20.64 -14.09
N LEU A 93 24.03 19.51 -13.38
CA LEU A 93 24.29 18.16 -13.90
C LEU A 93 23.34 17.76 -15.04
N ASN A 94 22.15 18.32 -15.10
CA ASN A 94 21.14 17.95 -16.09
C ASN A 94 21.09 18.86 -17.32
N VAL A 95 21.91 19.91 -17.41
CA VAL A 95 21.90 20.88 -18.53
C VAL A 95 22.11 20.21 -19.87
N ASP A 96 23.09 19.30 -19.99
CA ASP A 96 23.51 18.68 -21.27
C ASP A 96 22.97 17.27 -21.47
N THR A 97 21.95 16.84 -20.71
CA THR A 97 21.39 15.47 -20.82
C THR A 97 20.61 15.26 -22.10
N ILE A 98 20.08 16.31 -22.73
CA ILE A 98 19.36 16.25 -24.00
C ILE A 98 20.07 17.15 -25.00
N ARG A 99 20.28 16.61 -26.20
CA ARG A 99 21.06 17.26 -27.26
C ARG A 99 20.23 17.48 -28.50
N THR A 100 20.44 18.61 -29.16
CA THR A 100 19.73 18.96 -30.40
C THR A 100 20.19 18.17 -31.63
N ASP A 101 21.41 17.61 -31.58
CA ASP A 101 21.99 16.82 -32.66
C ASP A 101 21.51 15.35 -32.68
N ILE A 102 20.79 14.92 -31.65
CA ILE A 102 20.23 13.58 -31.58
C ILE A 102 18.72 13.67 -31.83
N PRO A 103 18.19 13.05 -32.93
CA PRO A 103 16.80 13.16 -33.32
C PRO A 103 15.89 12.26 -32.46
N THR A 104 15.85 12.53 -31.16
CA THR A 104 15.04 11.79 -30.19
C THR A 104 14.03 12.71 -29.51
N SER A 105 12.89 12.14 -29.16
CA SER A 105 11.92 12.77 -28.26
C SER A 105 11.26 11.74 -27.37
N SER A 106 10.77 12.17 -26.22
CA SER A 106 10.02 11.32 -25.29
C SER A 106 8.79 12.06 -24.79
N THR A 107 7.73 11.30 -24.61
CA THR A 107 6.49 11.76 -23.99
C THR A 107 6.09 10.77 -22.92
N VAL A 108 5.91 11.24 -21.70
CA VAL A 108 5.38 10.42 -20.59
C VAL A 108 3.90 10.16 -20.82
N THR A 109 3.52 8.89 -20.81
CA THR A 109 2.14 8.42 -20.92
C THR A 109 1.52 8.13 -19.58
N ASP A 110 2.29 7.56 -18.65
CA ASP A 110 1.86 7.33 -17.26
C ASP A 110 3.02 7.39 -16.28
N VAL A 111 2.69 7.61 -14.99
CA VAL A 111 3.63 7.54 -13.86
C VAL A 111 2.95 6.86 -12.70
N ILE A 112 3.47 5.71 -12.30
CA ILE A 112 2.98 4.90 -11.18
C ILE A 112 3.97 5.04 -10.02
N ILE A 113 3.52 5.51 -8.87
CA ILE A 113 4.33 5.49 -7.65
C ILE A 113 4.06 4.18 -6.94
N TRP A 114 5.11 3.38 -6.78
CA TRP A 114 5.03 2.07 -6.14
C TRP A 114 5.25 2.13 -4.64
N ASP A 115 6.20 2.96 -4.21
CA ASP A 115 6.55 3.06 -2.80
C ASP A 115 7.18 4.41 -2.46
N ILE A 116 7.01 4.85 -1.22
CA ILE A 116 7.69 6.00 -0.63
C ILE A 116 8.18 5.60 0.75
N GLU A 117 9.48 5.45 0.89
CA GLU A 117 10.14 5.10 2.15
C GLU A 117 10.87 6.30 2.73
N GLN A 118 10.75 6.50 4.03
CA GLN A 118 11.58 7.47 4.73
C GLN A 118 13.03 6.94 4.81
N SER A 119 13.96 7.64 4.19
CA SER A 119 15.39 7.27 4.12
C SER A 119 16.32 8.13 4.99
N GLY A 120 15.75 9.12 5.70
CA GLY A 120 16.46 10.03 6.61
C GLY A 120 15.48 10.86 7.41
N GLU A 121 15.97 11.77 8.25
CA GLU A 121 15.11 12.61 9.11
C GLU A 121 14.08 13.40 8.27
N ASN A 122 14.54 14.02 7.17
CA ASN A 122 13.71 14.80 6.25
C ASN A 122 13.87 14.33 4.79
N ALA A 123 14.31 13.10 4.57
CA ALA A 123 14.57 12.54 3.25
C ALA A 123 13.71 11.29 3.01
N PHE A 124 13.13 11.24 1.82
CA PHE A 124 12.29 10.13 1.36
C PHE A 124 12.82 9.59 0.05
N THR A 125 12.78 8.28 -0.09
CA THR A 125 13.07 7.58 -1.35
C THR A 125 11.74 7.18 -1.97
N ALA A 126 11.46 7.69 -3.15
CA ALA A 126 10.29 7.30 -3.94
C ALA A 126 10.72 6.32 -5.03
N THR A 127 10.06 5.17 -5.09
CA THR A 127 10.16 4.17 -6.17
C THR A 127 8.99 4.32 -7.09
N TYR A 128 9.25 4.51 -8.38
CA TYR A 128 8.22 4.78 -9.36
C TYR A 128 8.55 4.15 -10.72
N GLU A 129 7.51 3.89 -11.49
CA GLU A 129 7.58 3.44 -12.88
C GLU A 129 7.11 4.57 -13.80
N VAL A 130 7.81 4.73 -14.91
CA VAL A 130 7.47 5.72 -15.94
C VAL A 130 7.23 4.99 -17.25
N ASP A 131 6.03 5.16 -17.77
CA ASP A 131 5.69 4.76 -19.13
C ASP A 131 5.95 5.90 -20.09
N GLN A 132 6.76 5.63 -21.10
CA GLN A 132 7.20 6.62 -22.06
C GLN A 132 6.98 6.12 -23.49
N GLN A 133 6.59 7.02 -24.36
CA GLN A 133 6.68 6.84 -25.78
C GLN A 133 7.92 7.57 -26.30
N ILE A 134 8.93 6.81 -26.71
CA ILE A 134 10.20 7.34 -27.24
C ILE A 134 10.19 7.24 -28.74
N LYS A 135 10.49 8.36 -29.41
CA LYS A 135 10.67 8.45 -30.85
C LYS A 135 12.14 8.65 -31.17
N GLU A 136 12.69 7.79 -32.05
CA GLU A 136 14.07 7.82 -32.55
C GLU A 136 14.03 7.83 -34.07
N GLY A 137 14.22 8.99 -34.68
CA GLY A 137 13.97 9.17 -36.13
C GLY A 137 12.53 8.89 -36.48
N ASP A 138 12.28 7.89 -37.33
CA ASP A 138 10.95 7.46 -37.75
C ASP A 138 10.36 6.32 -36.89
N GLN A 139 11.11 5.78 -35.97
CA GLN A 139 10.66 4.69 -35.11
C GLN A 139 10.10 5.23 -33.80
N THR A 140 9.00 4.63 -33.38
CA THR A 140 8.37 4.92 -32.08
C THR A 140 8.27 3.63 -31.26
N ARG A 141 8.70 3.67 -30.01
CA ARG A 141 8.61 2.54 -29.08
C ARG A 141 8.04 2.99 -27.76
N ASN A 142 7.31 2.11 -27.09
CA ASN A 142 6.88 2.30 -25.73
C ASN A 142 7.92 1.65 -24.80
N VAL A 143 8.28 2.34 -23.75
CA VAL A 143 9.25 1.91 -22.74
C VAL A 143 8.63 2.12 -21.38
N SER A 144 8.70 1.10 -20.52
CA SER A 144 8.29 1.13 -19.12
C SER A 144 9.53 0.79 -18.29
N GLU A 145 9.95 1.68 -17.42
CA GLU A 145 11.15 1.52 -16.60
C GLU A 145 10.90 2.02 -15.19
N THR A 146 11.47 1.30 -14.21
CA THR A 146 11.37 1.63 -12.79
C THR A 146 12.60 2.38 -12.31
N TYR A 147 12.38 3.42 -11.51
CA TYR A 147 13.41 4.28 -10.97
C TYR A 147 13.18 4.56 -9.49
N THR A 148 14.24 5.00 -8.81
CA THR A 148 14.16 5.64 -7.50
C THR A 148 14.68 7.07 -7.58
N VAL A 149 14.12 7.94 -6.74
CA VAL A 149 14.58 9.31 -6.53
C VAL A 149 14.53 9.65 -5.05
N LYS A 150 15.42 10.52 -4.58
CA LYS A 150 15.36 11.04 -3.21
C LYS A 150 14.80 12.46 -3.18
N VAL A 151 13.82 12.65 -2.31
CA VAL A 151 13.16 13.93 -2.04
C VAL A 151 13.49 14.38 -0.63
N HIS A 152 13.92 15.60 -0.47
CA HIS A 152 14.00 16.27 0.83
C HIS A 152 12.72 17.08 1.04
N VAL A 153 12.17 16.99 2.25
CA VAL A 153 10.98 17.76 2.69
C VAL A 153 11.40 18.57 3.90
N ASP A 154 11.30 19.89 3.82
CA ASP A 154 11.65 20.74 4.96
C ASP A 154 10.49 20.88 5.97
N ALA A 155 10.72 21.64 7.03
CA ALA A 155 9.75 21.80 8.13
C ALA A 155 8.45 22.51 7.70
N ASP A 156 8.49 23.31 6.64
CA ASP A 156 7.34 24.03 6.09
C ASP A 156 6.58 23.21 5.05
N GLY A 157 7.10 22.01 4.70
CA GLY A 157 6.54 21.09 3.73
C GLY A 157 7.00 21.35 2.29
N ASP A 158 7.93 22.26 2.08
CA ASP A 158 8.53 22.48 0.77
C ASP A 158 9.45 21.31 0.38
N MET A 159 9.46 20.96 -0.91
CA MET A 159 10.11 19.74 -1.39
C MET A 159 11.14 20.05 -2.46
N VAL A 160 12.23 19.27 -2.44
CA VAL A 160 13.27 19.34 -3.48
C VAL A 160 13.87 17.95 -3.71
N ILE A 161 14.19 17.64 -4.96
CA ILE A 161 14.91 16.41 -5.32
C ILE A 161 16.39 16.63 -5.07
N ILE A 162 16.97 15.72 -4.29
CA ILE A 162 18.37 15.75 -3.85
C ILE A 162 19.24 14.66 -4.47
N GLN A 163 18.64 13.77 -5.29
CA GLN A 163 19.36 12.74 -6.04
C GLN A 163 18.66 12.54 -7.39
N ASN A 164 19.44 12.49 -8.48
CA ASN A 164 18.91 12.16 -9.81
C ASN A 164 18.26 10.77 -9.82
N PRO A 165 17.28 10.55 -10.72
CA PRO A 165 16.69 9.25 -10.94
C PRO A 165 17.73 8.15 -11.16
N THR A 166 17.58 7.04 -10.45
CA THR A 166 18.44 5.86 -10.57
C THR A 166 17.57 4.65 -10.91
N LEU A 167 18.00 3.83 -11.86
CA LEU A 167 17.30 2.60 -12.23
C LEU A 167 17.09 1.70 -11.01
N ALA A 168 15.92 1.13 -10.90
CA ALA A 168 15.52 0.18 -9.87
C ALA A 168 14.94 -1.08 -10.50
N PRO A 169 14.91 -2.21 -9.78
CA PRO A 169 14.22 -3.41 -10.23
C PRO A 169 12.73 -3.13 -10.48
N ALA A 170 12.19 -3.72 -11.53
CA ALA A 170 10.75 -3.69 -11.78
C ALA A 170 9.98 -4.39 -10.65
N MET A 171 8.78 -3.90 -10.37
CA MET A 171 7.91 -4.53 -9.38
C MET A 171 7.39 -5.86 -9.91
N GLU A 172 7.57 -6.92 -9.15
CA GLU A 172 7.14 -8.25 -9.51
C GLU A 172 5.85 -8.64 -8.78
N LYS A 173 5.04 -9.47 -9.45
CA LYS A 173 3.87 -10.06 -8.82
C LYS A 173 4.29 -10.98 -7.68
N SER A 174 3.64 -10.86 -6.52
CA SER A 174 3.85 -11.79 -5.41
C SER A 174 3.58 -13.24 -5.82
N SER A 175 4.44 -14.15 -5.38
CA SER A 175 4.22 -15.61 -5.48
C SER A 175 3.28 -16.15 -4.41
N TYR A 176 2.63 -15.27 -3.64
CA TYR A 176 1.70 -15.68 -2.60
C TYR A 176 0.50 -16.42 -3.21
N GLU A 177 0.28 -17.63 -2.72
CA GLU A 177 -0.93 -18.40 -2.95
C GLU A 177 -1.66 -18.58 -1.62
N PRO A 178 -2.97 -18.26 -1.55
CA PRO A 178 -3.72 -18.47 -0.34
C PRO A 178 -3.75 -19.95 0.01
N LYS A 179 -3.58 -20.26 1.30
CA LYS A 179 -3.75 -21.65 1.77
C LYS A 179 -5.16 -22.11 1.42
N ALA A 180 -5.25 -23.23 0.69
CA ALA A 180 -6.54 -23.85 0.39
C ALA A 180 -7.30 -24.13 1.69
N GLN A 181 -8.57 -23.77 1.72
CA GLN A 181 -9.42 -24.11 2.86
C GLN A 181 -9.52 -25.63 2.92
N GLU A 182 -9.17 -26.19 4.08
CA GLU A 182 -9.38 -27.62 4.33
C GLU A 182 -10.90 -27.87 4.36
N ALA A 183 -11.33 -28.86 3.58
CA ALA A 183 -12.73 -29.26 3.61
C ALA A 183 -13.09 -29.76 5.03
N ASP A 184 -14.24 -29.32 5.54
CA ASP A 184 -14.77 -29.84 6.79
C ASP A 184 -15.26 -31.28 6.57
N ASN A 185 -14.40 -32.24 6.90
CA ASN A 185 -14.70 -33.67 6.77
C ASN A 185 -15.68 -34.18 7.86
N SER A 186 -16.17 -33.31 8.74
CA SER A 186 -17.20 -33.67 9.74
C SER A 186 -18.60 -33.73 9.15
N VAL A 187 -18.80 -33.15 7.96
CA VAL A 187 -20.09 -33.18 7.25
C VAL A 187 -20.12 -34.36 6.26
N ASP A 188 -21.18 -35.14 6.27
CA ASP A 188 -21.34 -36.26 5.36
C ASP A 188 -21.48 -35.81 3.88
N ALA A 189 -21.08 -36.68 2.97
CA ALA A 189 -21.04 -36.37 1.54
C ALA A 189 -22.42 -36.05 0.95
N ASP A 190 -23.49 -36.61 1.47
CA ASP A 190 -24.85 -36.40 0.98
C ASP A 190 -25.28 -34.94 1.34
N THR A 191 -25.03 -34.51 2.58
CA THR A 191 -25.29 -33.15 3.01
C THR A 191 -24.48 -32.11 2.19
N VAL A 192 -23.22 -32.41 1.87
CA VAL A 192 -22.38 -31.52 1.03
C VAL A 192 -22.94 -31.42 -0.39
N ASN A 193 -23.36 -32.56 -0.97
CA ASN A 193 -23.96 -32.60 -2.30
C ASN A 193 -25.29 -31.84 -2.36
N ASP A 194 -26.15 -32.03 -1.35
CA ASP A 194 -27.44 -31.31 -1.26
C ASP A 194 -27.23 -29.80 -1.09
N ALA A 195 -26.32 -29.40 -0.23
CA ALA A 195 -25.97 -27.98 -0.05
C ALA A 195 -25.39 -27.36 -1.34
N THR A 196 -24.53 -28.10 -2.04
CA THR A 196 -23.96 -27.67 -3.32
C THR A 196 -25.03 -27.47 -4.38
N ALA A 197 -25.92 -28.46 -4.56
CA ALA A 197 -27.03 -28.41 -5.52
C ALA A 197 -28.01 -27.25 -5.20
N PHE A 198 -28.25 -27.00 -3.91
CA PHE A 198 -29.04 -25.86 -3.45
C PHE A 198 -28.39 -24.53 -3.82
N LEU A 199 -27.11 -24.37 -3.52
CA LEU A 199 -26.34 -23.13 -3.81
C LEU A 199 -26.23 -22.88 -5.32
N GLU A 200 -25.97 -23.90 -6.12
CA GLU A 200 -25.94 -23.79 -7.58
C GLU A 200 -27.29 -23.29 -8.13
N THR A 201 -28.39 -23.86 -7.64
CA THR A 201 -29.74 -23.45 -8.02
C THR A 201 -30.03 -22.01 -7.58
N PHE A 202 -29.68 -21.68 -6.34
CA PHE A 202 -29.85 -20.34 -5.79
C PHE A 202 -29.08 -19.28 -6.60
N PHE A 203 -27.78 -19.46 -6.82
CA PHE A 203 -26.97 -18.48 -7.55
C PHE A 203 -27.34 -18.38 -9.04
N LYS A 204 -27.88 -19.42 -9.62
CA LYS A 204 -28.43 -19.37 -10.98
C LYS A 204 -29.71 -18.53 -11.07
N LEU A 205 -30.57 -18.62 -10.06
CA LEU A 205 -31.85 -17.90 -10.02
C LEU A 205 -31.68 -16.46 -9.49
N TYR A 206 -30.78 -16.24 -8.55
CA TYR A 206 -30.63 -14.97 -7.82
C TYR A 206 -30.53 -13.72 -8.70
N PRO A 207 -29.80 -13.68 -9.84
CA PRO A 207 -29.71 -12.51 -10.71
C PRO A 207 -31.04 -12.14 -11.40
N THR A 208 -31.95 -13.11 -11.60
CA THR A 208 -33.15 -12.95 -12.44
C THR A 208 -34.46 -13.20 -11.71
N ALA A 209 -34.41 -13.86 -10.54
CA ALA A 209 -35.59 -14.23 -9.78
C ALA A 209 -36.35 -13.00 -9.21
N THR A 210 -37.65 -13.14 -9.10
CA THR A 210 -38.51 -12.18 -8.40
C THR A 210 -38.36 -12.31 -6.88
N GLU A 211 -38.81 -11.30 -6.14
CA GLU A 211 -38.79 -11.30 -4.67
C GLU A 211 -39.54 -12.51 -4.07
N THR A 212 -40.66 -12.87 -4.68
CA THR A 212 -41.49 -14.03 -4.27
C THR A 212 -40.74 -15.34 -4.48
N GLU A 213 -40.01 -15.49 -5.55
CA GLU A 213 -39.20 -16.69 -5.85
C GLU A 213 -38.01 -16.80 -4.90
N LEU A 214 -37.35 -15.69 -4.56
CA LEU A 214 -36.25 -15.66 -3.61
C LEU A 214 -36.68 -15.94 -2.17
N ALA A 215 -37.91 -15.63 -1.80
CA ALA A 215 -38.45 -15.89 -0.46
C ALA A 215 -38.42 -17.38 -0.07
N TYR A 216 -38.38 -18.30 -1.04
CA TYR A 216 -38.19 -19.75 -0.79
C TYR A 216 -36.79 -20.15 -0.40
N TYR A 217 -35.79 -19.29 -0.70
CA TYR A 217 -34.37 -19.58 -0.51
C TYR A 217 -33.74 -18.78 0.63
N VAL A 218 -34.40 -17.75 1.13
CA VAL A 218 -33.81 -16.82 2.12
C VAL A 218 -34.79 -16.67 3.30
N GLU A 219 -34.31 -17.02 4.49
CA GLU A 219 -35.07 -16.84 5.72
C GLU A 219 -35.05 -15.36 6.13
N GLY A 220 -36.24 -14.78 6.32
CA GLY A 220 -36.40 -13.37 6.64
C GLY A 220 -36.23 -12.45 5.43
N ASN A 221 -36.81 -11.29 5.48
CA ASN A 221 -36.96 -10.32 4.38
C ASN A 221 -35.63 -9.69 3.88
N ARG A 222 -34.56 -10.49 3.65
CA ARG A 222 -33.24 -10.04 3.17
C ARG A 222 -33.14 -9.77 1.66
N SER A 223 -34.28 -9.86 0.95
CA SER A 223 -34.36 -9.54 -0.49
C SER A 223 -34.16 -8.03 -0.81
N GLU A 224 -34.16 -7.15 0.20
CA GLU A 224 -33.97 -5.71 -0.02
C GLU A 224 -32.55 -5.29 -0.45
N GLU A 225 -31.50 -6.09 -0.15
CA GLU A 225 -30.13 -5.77 -0.56
C GLU A 225 -29.94 -5.75 -2.09
N ARG A 226 -30.86 -6.34 -2.84
CA ARG A 226 -30.83 -6.40 -4.30
C ARG A 226 -31.19 -5.08 -4.99
N ARG A 227 -31.91 -4.19 -4.32
CA ARG A 227 -32.38 -2.92 -4.93
C ARG A 227 -31.26 -1.89 -5.07
N VAL A 228 -30.21 -1.98 -4.27
CA VAL A 228 -29.10 -1.00 -4.24
C VAL A 228 -28.14 -1.16 -5.44
N GLY A 229 -28.08 -2.32 -6.07
CA GLY A 229 -27.14 -2.59 -7.19
C GLY A 229 -27.65 -2.23 -8.60
N LYS A 230 -28.90 -1.75 -8.74
CA LYS A 230 -29.46 -1.42 -10.07
C LYS A 230 -29.53 0.08 -10.39
N GLU A 231 -29.09 0.94 -9.50
CA GLU A 231 -29.08 2.39 -9.69
C GLU A 231 -27.67 3.00 -9.80
N CYS A 232 -26.70 2.22 -10.31
CA CYS A 232 -25.39 2.74 -10.73
C CYS A 232 -25.16 2.50 -12.20
#